data_f69a038c532c9325e48e9e1d1c6af857
#
_entry.id   f69a038c532c9325e48e9e1d1c6af857
#
_cell.length_a   1.000
_cell.length_b   1.000
_cell.length_c   1.000
_cell.angle_alpha   90.00
_cell.angle_beta   90.00
_cell.angle_gamma   90.00
#
_symmetry.space_group_name_H-M   'P 1'
#
loop_
_entity.id
_entity.type
_entity.pdbx_description
1 polymer ?
#
loop_
_entity_poly.entity_id
_entity_poly.type
_entity_poly.pdbx_seq_one_letter_code
_entity_poly.pdbx_strand_id
1 'polypeptide(L)'
;ILRRDIDRIGFDRSFTIYDSDDSKRVIKDVLKELSLEEKSFPPREILSVISQAKDSMQSPEEFIHYWEGVNDWRRIRMGKVYALYSKKLREANALDFDDIILHTVRLLESCPDVLERYQRKFRYILIDEYQDTNHLQYLLVSLLAGGWRNICVVGDDDQSIYRFRGADISNILSFEKEYRGARTIRLEQNYRSTHN
;
A
#
# COMPACT_ATOMS: atom_id res chain seq x y z
N ILE A 1 11.33 -7.43 -7.15
CA ILE A 1 10.85 -6.66 -8.28
C ILE A 1 11.62 -5.33 -8.35
N LEU A 2 11.42 -4.39 -7.44
CA LEU A 2 11.94 -3.02 -7.51
C LEU A 2 13.47 -2.94 -7.67
N ARG A 3 14.26 -3.70 -6.90
CA ARG A 3 15.75 -3.69 -7.02
C ARG A 3 16.25 -4.00 -8.43
N ARG A 4 15.43 -4.60 -9.27
CA ARG A 4 15.80 -4.96 -10.64
C ARG A 4 15.32 -3.93 -11.68
N ASP A 5 14.13 -3.37 -11.49
CA ASP A 5 13.42 -2.68 -12.56
C ASP A 5 12.91 -1.28 -12.19
N ILE A 6 13.20 -0.77 -10.99
CA ILE A 6 12.67 0.52 -10.51
C ILE A 6 13.15 1.73 -11.33
N ASP A 7 14.28 1.59 -12.01
CA ASP A 7 14.82 2.62 -12.92
C ASP A 7 13.85 2.95 -14.06
N ARG A 8 12.95 2.01 -14.43
CA ARG A 8 11.90 2.22 -15.43
C ARG A 8 10.87 3.29 -15.00
N ILE A 9 10.75 3.56 -13.70
CA ILE A 9 9.87 4.58 -13.13
C ILE A 9 10.65 5.75 -12.50
N GLY A 10 11.95 5.85 -12.83
CA GLY A 10 12.78 7.02 -12.56
C GLY A 10 13.39 7.08 -11.16
N PHE A 11 13.64 5.94 -10.53
CA PHE A 11 14.46 5.82 -9.33
C PHE A 11 15.77 5.10 -9.64
N ASP A 12 16.78 5.26 -8.79
CA ASP A 12 17.99 4.43 -8.87
C ASP A 12 17.77 3.08 -8.15
N ARG A 13 18.34 2.02 -8.70
CA ARG A 13 18.24 0.66 -8.14
C ARG A 13 18.88 0.52 -6.76
N SER A 14 19.81 1.42 -6.40
CA SER A 14 20.48 1.47 -5.11
C SER A 14 19.65 2.17 -4.01
N PHE A 15 18.35 2.39 -4.22
CA PHE A 15 17.50 3.11 -3.28
C PHE A 15 17.62 2.60 -1.85
N THR A 16 17.49 3.51 -0.88
CA THR A 16 17.44 3.21 0.55
C THR A 16 16.00 2.97 1.00
N ILE A 17 15.80 2.06 1.95
CA ILE A 17 14.50 1.86 2.59
C ILE A 17 14.52 2.60 3.92
N TYR A 18 13.60 3.57 4.08
CA TYR A 18 13.41 4.30 5.32
C TYR A 18 12.46 3.55 6.23
N ASP A 19 12.85 3.40 7.48
CA ASP A 19 11.99 2.87 8.52
C ASP A 19 11.03 3.93 9.09
N SER A 20 10.26 3.55 10.10
CA SER A 20 9.30 4.46 10.73
C SER A 20 9.96 5.65 11.42
N ASP A 21 11.19 5.50 11.92
CA ASP A 21 11.87 6.60 12.61
C ASP A 21 12.55 7.53 11.61
N ASP A 22 13.09 7.01 10.52
CA ASP A 22 13.59 7.81 9.40
C ASP A 22 12.45 8.64 8.79
N SER A 23 11.31 8.00 8.51
CA SER A 23 10.11 8.67 7.99
C SER A 23 9.62 9.79 8.90
N LYS A 24 9.59 9.56 10.22
CA LYS A 24 9.24 10.61 11.20
C LYS A 24 10.24 11.77 11.21
N ARG A 25 11.55 11.52 11.04
CA ARG A 25 12.56 12.59 10.94
C ARG A 25 12.29 13.46 9.72
N VAL A 26 12.06 12.84 8.55
CA VAL A 26 11.72 13.60 7.34
C VAL A 26 10.46 14.43 7.53
N ILE A 27 9.39 13.87 8.13
CA ILE A 27 8.17 14.64 8.43
C ILE A 27 8.46 15.84 9.33
N LYS A 28 9.28 15.69 10.38
CA LYS A 28 9.64 16.80 11.26
C LYS A 28 10.40 17.91 10.51
N ASP A 29 11.29 17.55 9.60
CA ASP A 29 12.02 18.52 8.78
C ASP A 29 11.08 19.22 7.80
N VAL A 30 10.13 18.49 7.20
CA VAL A 30 9.08 19.06 6.35
C VAL A 30 8.19 20.05 7.12
N LEU A 31 7.77 19.69 8.34
CA LEU A 31 6.98 20.60 9.19
C LEU A 31 7.70 21.91 9.50
N LYS A 32 9.00 21.84 9.83
CA LYS A 32 9.83 23.04 10.04
C LYS A 32 9.89 23.90 8.78
N GLU A 33 10.11 23.29 7.61
CA GLU A 33 10.20 23.99 6.34
C GLU A 33 8.88 24.71 5.97
N LEU A 34 7.74 24.06 6.28
CA LEU A 34 6.41 24.63 6.06
C LEU A 34 5.91 25.52 7.22
N SER A 35 6.73 25.78 8.24
CA SER A 35 6.36 26.55 9.45
C SER A 35 5.10 26.01 10.13
N LEU A 36 4.96 24.67 10.20
CA LEU A 36 3.87 23.98 10.87
C LEU A 36 4.33 23.41 12.20
N GLU A 37 3.50 23.60 13.25
CA GLU A 37 3.81 23.11 14.59
C GLU A 37 3.52 21.61 14.75
N GLU A 38 4.47 20.83 15.27
CA GLU A 38 4.29 19.40 15.55
C GLU A 38 3.10 19.11 16.49
N LYS A 39 2.76 20.04 17.39
CA LYS A 39 1.61 19.90 18.30
C LYS A 39 0.29 19.87 17.53
N SER A 40 0.16 20.70 16.50
CA SER A 40 -1.03 20.80 15.64
C SER A 40 -1.04 19.74 14.54
N PHE A 41 0.13 19.28 14.13
CA PHE A 41 0.36 18.29 13.09
C PHE A 41 1.29 17.17 13.55
N PRO A 42 0.82 16.25 14.40
CA PRO A 42 1.66 15.18 14.93
C PRO A 42 2.23 14.30 13.82
N PRO A 43 3.55 14.03 13.77
CA PRO A 43 4.18 13.25 12.70
C PRO A 43 3.55 11.87 12.48
N ARG A 44 3.10 11.20 13.54
CA ARG A 44 2.41 9.90 13.45
C ARG A 44 1.07 9.99 12.72
N GLU A 45 0.31 11.05 12.99
CA GLU A 45 -0.96 11.28 12.31
C GLU A 45 -0.76 11.58 10.82
N ILE A 46 0.23 12.43 10.50
CA ILE A 46 0.59 12.73 9.11
C ILE A 46 0.99 11.46 8.36
N LEU A 47 1.88 10.65 8.93
CA LEU A 47 2.30 9.38 8.31
C LEU A 47 1.13 8.43 8.10
N SER A 48 0.18 8.35 9.06
CA SER A 48 -1.03 7.54 8.89
C SER A 48 -1.90 8.04 7.73
N VAL A 49 -2.03 9.36 7.58
CA VAL A 49 -2.78 9.97 6.46
C VAL A 49 -2.08 9.71 5.12
N ILE A 50 -0.76 9.84 5.08
CA ILE A 50 0.05 9.56 3.88
C ILE A 50 -0.08 8.07 3.51
N SER A 51 0.02 7.16 4.48
CA SER A 51 -0.15 5.73 4.27
C SER A 51 -1.51 5.41 3.65
N GLN A 52 -2.60 5.96 4.20
CA GLN A 52 -3.95 5.78 3.65
C GLN A 52 -4.08 6.33 2.22
N ALA A 53 -3.49 7.50 1.93
CA ALA A 53 -3.49 8.06 0.59
C ALA A 53 -2.71 7.15 -0.39
N LYS A 54 -1.54 6.64 0.01
CA LYS A 54 -0.76 5.68 -0.78
C LYS A 54 -1.51 4.37 -1.00
N ASP A 55 -2.17 3.83 0.01
CA ASP A 55 -3.00 2.62 -0.08
C ASP A 55 -4.14 2.76 -1.09
N SER A 56 -4.66 3.97 -1.24
CA SER A 56 -5.67 4.31 -2.25
C SER A 56 -5.06 4.79 -3.58
N MET A 57 -3.75 4.65 -3.77
CA MET A 57 -2.98 5.13 -4.93
C MET A 57 -3.14 6.64 -5.21
N GLN A 58 -3.60 7.40 -4.23
CA GLN A 58 -3.84 8.84 -4.37
C GLN A 58 -2.52 9.61 -4.32
N SER A 59 -2.24 10.39 -5.35
CA SER A 59 -1.08 11.28 -5.37
C SER A 59 -1.27 12.46 -4.39
N PRO A 60 -0.18 13.14 -3.99
CA PRO A 60 -0.29 14.34 -3.18
C PRO A 60 -1.18 15.43 -3.80
N GLU A 61 -1.12 15.59 -5.10
CA GLU A 61 -1.91 16.59 -5.86
C GLU A 61 -3.40 16.23 -5.84
N GLU A 62 -3.74 14.95 -6.09
CA GLU A 62 -5.12 14.44 -6.02
C GLU A 62 -5.67 14.56 -4.60
N PHE A 63 -4.84 14.26 -3.58
CA PHE A 63 -5.22 14.43 -2.19
C PHE A 63 -5.55 15.89 -1.86
N ILE A 64 -4.70 16.83 -2.25
CA ILE A 64 -4.93 18.27 -2.04
C ILE A 64 -6.22 18.69 -2.74
N HIS A 65 -6.36 18.34 -4.03
CA HIS A 65 -7.52 18.74 -4.84
C HIS A 65 -8.85 18.22 -4.24
N TYR A 66 -8.87 16.98 -3.77
CA TYR A 66 -10.04 16.42 -3.10
C TYR A 66 -10.44 17.23 -1.87
N TRP A 67 -9.47 17.55 -1.00
CA TRP A 67 -9.74 18.27 0.24
C TRP A 67 -10.00 19.78 0.03
N GLU A 68 -9.52 20.36 -1.07
CA GLU A 68 -9.94 21.70 -1.51
C GLU A 68 -11.45 21.73 -1.85
N GLY A 69 -11.93 20.70 -2.54
CA GLY A 69 -13.37 20.55 -2.83
C GLY A 69 -14.23 20.41 -1.58
N VAL A 70 -13.70 19.82 -0.51
CA VAL A 70 -14.37 19.67 0.80
C VAL A 70 -14.16 20.89 1.70
N ASN A 71 -13.22 21.79 1.35
CA ASN A 71 -12.80 22.97 2.11
C ASN A 71 -12.22 22.62 3.51
N ASP A 72 -11.50 21.50 3.62
CA ASP A 72 -10.79 21.10 4.84
C ASP A 72 -9.34 21.60 4.80
N TRP A 73 -9.13 22.79 5.38
CA TRP A 73 -7.82 23.45 5.40
C TRP A 73 -6.73 22.61 6.12
N ARG A 74 -7.11 21.81 7.12
CA ARG A 74 -6.16 20.97 7.86
C ARG A 74 -5.65 19.85 6.98
N ARG A 75 -6.55 19.16 6.27
CA ARG A 75 -6.21 18.12 5.30
C ARG A 75 -5.42 18.69 4.11
N ILE A 76 -5.76 19.86 3.62
CA ILE A 76 -4.99 20.55 2.56
C ILE A 76 -3.54 20.78 3.02
N ARG A 77 -3.31 21.23 4.26
CA ARG A 77 -1.95 21.37 4.80
C ARG A 77 -1.23 20.03 4.94
N MET A 78 -1.89 18.98 5.38
CA MET A 78 -1.34 17.61 5.38
C MET A 78 -0.96 17.15 3.98
N GLY A 79 -1.76 17.49 2.96
CA GLY A 79 -1.43 17.23 1.56
C GLY A 79 -0.16 17.92 1.08
N LYS A 80 0.05 19.18 1.51
CA LYS A 80 1.31 19.90 1.24
C LYS A 80 2.52 19.25 1.94
N VAL A 81 2.32 18.73 3.16
CA VAL A 81 3.35 17.94 3.84
C VAL A 81 3.63 16.65 3.06
N TYR A 82 2.60 15.96 2.58
CA TYR A 82 2.72 14.75 1.77
C TYR A 82 3.52 15.03 0.48
N ALA A 83 3.21 16.12 -0.23
CA ALA A 83 3.93 16.48 -1.45
C ALA A 83 5.42 16.71 -1.19
N LEU A 84 5.76 17.49 -0.16
CA LEU A 84 7.14 17.77 0.19
C LEU A 84 7.88 16.54 0.75
N TYR A 85 7.19 15.70 1.54
CA TYR A 85 7.71 14.42 2.02
C TYR A 85 8.09 13.51 0.85
N SER A 86 7.17 13.29 -0.09
CA SER A 86 7.41 12.46 -1.27
C SER A 86 8.56 13.00 -2.14
N LYS A 87 8.65 14.34 -2.28
CA LYS A 87 9.76 14.98 -2.98
C LYS A 87 11.10 14.70 -2.29
N LYS A 88 11.18 14.87 -0.96
CA LYS A 88 12.42 14.61 -0.20
C LYS A 88 12.85 13.15 -0.27
N LEU A 89 11.93 12.18 -0.20
CA LEU A 89 12.25 10.77 -0.39
C LEU A 89 12.82 10.52 -1.79
N ARG A 90 12.20 11.10 -2.81
CA ARG A 90 12.67 10.95 -4.20
C ARG A 90 14.04 11.55 -4.40
N GLU A 91 14.32 12.76 -3.88
CA GLU A 91 15.63 13.41 -3.94
C GLU A 91 16.72 12.61 -3.21
N ALA A 92 16.37 11.96 -2.12
CA ALA A 92 17.26 11.06 -1.36
C ALA A 92 17.39 9.66 -1.98
N ASN A 93 16.71 9.38 -3.09
CA ASN A 93 16.55 8.03 -3.63
C ASN A 93 16.15 7.04 -2.55
N ALA A 94 15.13 7.38 -1.77
CA ALA A 94 14.62 6.58 -0.64
C ALA A 94 13.15 6.21 -0.86
N LEU A 95 12.76 5.09 -0.31
CA LEU A 95 11.39 4.59 -0.28
C LEU A 95 11.03 4.27 1.18
N ASP A 96 9.82 4.61 1.61
CA ASP A 96 9.26 4.02 2.83
C ASP A 96 8.59 2.66 2.54
N PHE A 97 8.04 2.01 3.56
CA PHE A 97 7.42 0.69 3.38
C PHE A 97 6.20 0.72 2.46
N ASP A 98 5.40 1.78 2.51
CA ASP A 98 4.23 1.92 1.63
C ASP A 98 4.65 2.15 0.17
N ASP A 99 5.73 2.90 -0.05
CA ASP A 99 6.31 3.14 -1.37
C ASP A 99 6.78 1.84 -2.04
N ILE A 100 7.22 0.85 -1.28
CA ILE A 100 7.66 -0.44 -1.83
C ILE A 100 6.52 -1.10 -2.60
N ILE A 101 5.33 -1.14 -2.03
CA ILE A 101 4.15 -1.75 -2.68
C ILE A 101 3.62 -0.81 -3.76
N LEU A 102 3.44 0.47 -3.46
CA LEU A 102 2.94 1.49 -4.38
C LEU A 102 3.76 1.53 -5.69
N HIS A 103 5.07 1.64 -5.58
CA HIS A 103 5.94 1.70 -6.75
C HIS A 103 6.06 0.35 -7.47
N THR A 104 5.86 -0.78 -6.78
CA THR A 104 5.76 -2.08 -7.44
C THR A 104 4.51 -2.16 -8.30
N VAL A 105 3.35 -1.73 -7.79
CA VAL A 105 2.11 -1.68 -8.56
C VAL A 105 2.27 -0.74 -9.76
N ARG A 106 2.73 0.50 -9.55
CA ARG A 106 2.97 1.47 -10.62
C ARG A 106 3.92 0.96 -11.69
N LEU A 107 4.99 0.28 -11.31
CA LEU A 107 5.94 -0.33 -12.24
C LEU A 107 5.27 -1.40 -13.09
N LEU A 108 4.49 -2.28 -12.48
CA LEU A 108 3.80 -3.36 -13.18
C LEU A 108 2.70 -2.83 -14.12
N GLU A 109 1.99 -1.78 -13.74
CA GLU A 109 0.98 -1.13 -14.58
C GLU A 109 1.59 -0.38 -15.77
N SER A 110 2.71 0.33 -15.54
CA SER A 110 3.33 1.16 -16.58
C SER A 110 4.27 0.40 -17.51
N CYS A 111 4.73 -0.79 -17.13
CA CYS A 111 5.71 -1.57 -17.88
C CYS A 111 5.20 -3.00 -18.16
N PRO A 112 4.40 -3.20 -19.23
CA PRO A 112 3.81 -4.50 -19.55
C PRO A 112 4.83 -5.64 -19.71
N ASP A 113 6.03 -5.36 -20.23
CA ASP A 113 7.12 -6.32 -20.36
C ASP A 113 7.65 -6.81 -19.02
N VAL A 114 7.66 -5.92 -18.01
CA VAL A 114 8.03 -6.25 -16.63
C VAL A 114 6.93 -7.11 -16.02
N LEU A 115 5.66 -6.70 -16.16
CA LEU A 115 4.51 -7.46 -15.67
C LEU A 115 4.50 -8.89 -16.24
N GLU A 116 4.59 -9.04 -17.56
CA GLU A 116 4.58 -10.34 -18.22
C GLU A 116 5.71 -11.26 -17.73
N ARG A 117 6.90 -10.70 -17.53
CA ARG A 117 8.04 -11.45 -17.00
C ARG A 117 7.77 -12.00 -15.61
N TYR A 118 7.15 -11.22 -14.71
CA TYR A 118 6.83 -11.68 -13.37
C TYR A 118 5.62 -12.60 -13.34
N GLN A 119 4.63 -12.41 -14.19
CA GLN A 119 3.52 -13.35 -14.39
C GLN A 119 4.02 -14.71 -14.87
N ARG A 120 4.95 -14.77 -15.82
CA ARG A 120 5.57 -16.03 -16.24
C ARG A 120 6.38 -16.70 -15.15
N LYS A 121 7.03 -15.91 -14.28
CA LYS A 121 7.84 -16.41 -13.16
C LYS A 121 6.99 -16.98 -12.03
N PHE A 122 5.92 -16.29 -11.65
CA PHE A 122 5.05 -16.66 -10.54
C PHE A 122 3.83 -17.42 -11.06
N ARG A 123 3.97 -18.74 -11.18
CA ARG A 123 2.90 -19.61 -11.69
C ARG A 123 1.80 -19.88 -10.67
N TYR A 124 2.10 -19.76 -9.39
CA TYR A 124 1.19 -19.94 -8.27
C TYR A 124 1.38 -18.76 -7.31
N ILE A 125 0.28 -18.22 -6.83
CA ILE A 125 0.26 -17.15 -5.83
C ILE A 125 -0.56 -17.66 -4.66
N LEU A 126 0.06 -17.65 -3.48
CA LEU A 126 -0.57 -18.05 -2.24
C LEU A 126 -0.50 -16.86 -1.28
N ILE A 127 -1.64 -16.52 -0.68
CA ILE A 127 -1.75 -15.39 0.24
C ILE A 127 -2.40 -15.90 1.52
N ASP A 128 -1.73 -15.64 2.62
CA ASP A 128 -2.24 -15.89 3.95
C ASP A 128 -2.81 -14.60 4.56
N GLU A 129 -3.67 -14.72 5.55
CA GLU A 129 -4.33 -13.59 6.24
C GLU A 129 -4.99 -12.60 5.27
N TYR A 130 -5.67 -13.12 4.24
CA TYR A 130 -6.20 -12.32 3.13
C TYR A 130 -7.24 -11.28 3.59
N GLN A 131 -7.92 -11.50 4.72
CA GLN A 131 -8.85 -10.54 5.33
C GLN A 131 -8.15 -9.24 5.78
N ASP A 132 -6.82 -9.27 5.99
CA ASP A 132 -6.04 -8.13 6.44
C ASP A 132 -5.37 -7.36 5.29
N THR A 133 -5.63 -7.74 4.04
CA THR A 133 -5.08 -7.06 2.87
C THR A 133 -5.76 -5.71 2.63
N ASN A 134 -4.94 -4.68 2.32
CA ASN A 134 -5.43 -3.40 1.85
C ASN A 134 -5.61 -3.39 0.32
N HIS A 135 -6.18 -2.31 -0.22
CA HIS A 135 -6.46 -2.18 -1.65
C HIS A 135 -5.19 -2.29 -2.52
N LEU A 136 -4.09 -1.68 -2.09
CA LEU A 136 -2.84 -1.69 -2.85
C LEU A 136 -2.21 -3.09 -2.90
N GLN A 137 -2.29 -3.85 -1.80
CA GLN A 137 -1.85 -5.24 -1.75
C GLN A 137 -2.71 -6.13 -2.64
N TYR A 138 -4.03 -5.91 -2.63
CA TYR A 138 -4.96 -6.59 -3.53
C TYR A 138 -4.61 -6.33 -5.00
N LEU A 139 -4.34 -5.07 -5.39
CA LEU A 139 -3.93 -4.74 -6.76
C LEU A 139 -2.63 -5.44 -7.17
N LEU A 140 -1.62 -5.45 -6.30
CA LEU A 140 -0.37 -6.16 -6.56
C LEU A 140 -0.60 -7.64 -6.84
N VAL A 141 -1.42 -8.28 -6.02
CA VAL A 141 -1.76 -9.69 -6.15
C VAL A 141 -2.51 -9.95 -7.45
N SER A 142 -3.53 -9.15 -7.76
CA SER A 142 -4.34 -9.27 -8.97
C SER A 142 -3.51 -9.12 -10.24
N LEU A 143 -2.58 -8.14 -10.27
CA LEU A 143 -1.64 -7.96 -11.39
C LEU A 143 -0.76 -9.20 -11.60
N LEU A 144 -0.17 -9.71 -10.52
CA LEU A 144 0.72 -10.87 -10.63
C LEU A 144 -0.04 -12.17 -10.97
N ALA A 145 -1.25 -12.35 -10.42
CA ALA A 145 -2.07 -13.53 -10.69
C ALA A 145 -2.66 -13.55 -12.12
N GLY A 146 -2.73 -12.40 -12.78
CA GLY A 146 -3.39 -12.25 -14.09
C GLY A 146 -2.89 -13.18 -15.18
N GLY A 147 -1.62 -13.60 -15.14
CA GLY A 147 -1.02 -14.47 -16.16
C GLY A 147 -1.51 -15.91 -16.13
N TRP A 148 -1.61 -16.53 -14.95
CA TRP A 148 -1.96 -17.94 -14.78
C TRP A 148 -3.28 -18.17 -14.08
N ARG A 149 -3.76 -17.19 -13.34
CA ARG A 149 -4.95 -17.27 -12.47
C ARG A 149 -4.89 -18.42 -11.44
N ASN A 150 -3.70 -18.91 -11.14
CA ASN A 150 -3.44 -19.90 -10.12
C ASN A 150 -3.23 -19.19 -8.77
N ILE A 151 -4.32 -18.82 -8.14
CA ILE A 151 -4.31 -18.10 -6.87
C ILE A 151 -5.01 -18.93 -5.79
N CYS A 152 -4.41 -18.92 -4.61
CA CYS A 152 -5.01 -19.48 -3.39
C CYS A 152 -4.91 -18.42 -2.30
N VAL A 153 -6.02 -18.12 -1.66
CA VAL A 153 -6.08 -17.21 -0.52
C VAL A 153 -6.54 -17.99 0.70
N VAL A 154 -5.94 -17.69 1.83
CA VAL A 154 -6.34 -18.21 3.14
C VAL A 154 -6.67 -17.03 4.01
N GLY A 155 -7.76 -17.09 4.74
CA GLY A 155 -8.17 -16.01 5.62
C GLY A 155 -9.37 -16.43 6.46
N ASP A 156 -9.65 -15.60 7.46
CA ASP A 156 -10.75 -15.76 8.39
C ASP A 156 -11.44 -14.40 8.56
N ASP A 157 -12.65 -14.28 8.06
CA ASP A 157 -13.42 -13.04 8.08
C ASP A 157 -13.79 -12.61 9.51
N ASP A 158 -13.93 -13.55 10.44
CA ASP A 158 -14.16 -13.27 11.86
C ASP A 158 -12.93 -12.67 12.57
N GLN A 159 -11.73 -12.86 12.02
CA GLN A 159 -10.47 -12.30 12.54
C GLN A 159 -10.10 -10.95 11.93
N SER A 160 -10.92 -10.36 11.08
CA SER A 160 -10.64 -9.07 10.44
C SER A 160 -10.72 -7.89 11.44
N ILE A 161 -9.67 -7.71 12.22
CA ILE A 161 -9.57 -6.64 13.25
C ILE A 161 -8.67 -5.47 12.82
N TYR A 162 -7.97 -5.58 11.67
CA TYR A 162 -7.00 -4.58 11.20
C TYR A 162 -7.57 -3.53 10.25
N ARG A 163 -8.89 -3.33 10.23
CA ARG A 163 -9.54 -2.27 9.43
C ARG A 163 -8.94 -0.87 9.65
N PHE A 164 -8.47 -0.59 10.87
CA PHE A 164 -7.81 0.66 11.22
C PHE A 164 -6.43 0.85 10.54
N ARG A 165 -5.86 -0.20 9.93
CA ARG A 165 -4.63 -0.17 9.13
C ARG A 165 -4.91 -0.23 7.63
N GLY A 166 -6.14 0.04 7.19
CA GLY A 166 -6.52 0.01 5.77
C GLY A 166 -6.92 -1.37 5.24
N ALA A 167 -7.01 -2.41 6.09
CA ALA A 167 -7.53 -3.71 5.68
C ALA A 167 -8.96 -3.58 5.16
N ASP A 168 -9.23 -4.24 4.04
CA ASP A 168 -10.55 -4.23 3.39
C ASP A 168 -11.09 -5.65 3.30
N ILE A 169 -12.00 -5.97 4.22
CA ILE A 169 -12.67 -7.28 4.27
C ILE A 169 -13.44 -7.59 2.97
N SER A 170 -13.79 -6.59 2.17
CA SER A 170 -14.47 -6.83 0.90
C SER A 170 -13.62 -7.65 -0.07
N ASN A 171 -12.28 -7.61 0.07
CA ASN A 171 -11.37 -8.41 -0.74
C ASN A 171 -11.64 -9.91 -0.59
N ILE A 172 -11.79 -10.42 0.64
CA ILE A 172 -12.09 -11.84 0.87
C ILE A 172 -13.54 -12.19 0.51
N LEU A 173 -14.49 -11.30 0.84
CA LEU A 173 -15.91 -11.53 0.58
C LEU A 173 -16.26 -11.48 -0.93
N SER A 174 -15.49 -10.75 -1.74
CA SER A 174 -15.70 -10.64 -3.19
C SER A 174 -14.87 -11.62 -4.00
N PHE A 175 -13.96 -12.37 -3.38
CA PHE A 175 -13.00 -13.24 -4.07
C PHE A 175 -13.66 -14.23 -5.04
N GLU A 176 -14.73 -14.91 -4.62
CA GLU A 176 -15.46 -15.87 -5.48
C GLU A 176 -16.12 -15.21 -6.69
N LYS A 177 -16.54 -13.93 -6.56
CA LYS A 177 -17.15 -13.18 -7.66
C LYS A 177 -16.10 -12.79 -8.70
N GLU A 178 -14.91 -12.46 -8.25
CA GLU A 178 -13.80 -12.06 -9.10
C GLU A 178 -13.14 -13.26 -9.80
N TYR A 179 -12.88 -14.31 -9.03
CA TYR A 179 -12.28 -15.55 -9.53
C TYR A 179 -13.37 -16.60 -9.76
N ARG A 180 -14.12 -16.45 -10.87
CA ARG A 180 -15.18 -17.40 -11.24
C ARG A 180 -14.63 -18.82 -11.33
N GLY A 181 -15.23 -19.73 -10.57
CA GLY A 181 -14.80 -21.12 -10.45
C GLY A 181 -13.81 -21.37 -9.32
N ALA A 182 -13.53 -20.40 -8.47
CA ALA A 182 -12.81 -20.62 -7.23
C ALA A 182 -13.53 -21.68 -6.39
N ARG A 183 -12.76 -22.56 -5.75
CA ARG A 183 -13.27 -23.57 -4.82
C ARG A 183 -13.03 -23.10 -3.40
N THR A 184 -14.10 -22.88 -2.65
CA THR A 184 -14.02 -22.55 -1.23
C THR A 184 -13.97 -23.82 -0.39
N ILE A 185 -13.02 -23.89 0.52
CA ILE A 185 -12.86 -24.95 1.52
C ILE A 185 -12.93 -24.29 2.89
N ARG A 186 -13.90 -24.73 3.71
CA ARG A 186 -14.02 -24.24 5.09
C ARG A 186 -13.30 -25.20 6.04
N LEU A 187 -12.49 -24.63 6.93
CA LEU A 187 -11.81 -25.35 8.01
C LEU A 187 -12.64 -25.16 9.28
N GLU A 188 -13.50 -26.12 9.60
CA GLU A 188 -14.48 -25.99 10.70
C GLU A 188 -13.90 -26.34 12.08
N GLN A 189 -12.79 -27.07 12.13
CA GLN A 189 -12.20 -27.53 13.39
C GLN A 189 -11.13 -26.54 13.88
N ASN A 190 -11.36 -26.00 15.08
CA ASN A 190 -10.39 -25.14 15.75
C ASN A 190 -9.40 -26.00 16.56
N TYR A 191 -8.11 -25.88 16.20
CA TYR A 191 -7.01 -26.57 16.89
C TYR A 191 -6.20 -25.64 17.82
N ARG A 192 -6.48 -24.33 17.81
CA ARG A 192 -5.71 -23.31 18.56
C ARG A 192 -6.26 -23.07 19.95
N SER A 193 -7.59 -23.11 20.13
CA SER A 193 -8.28 -22.77 21.37
C SER A 193 -8.83 -24.01 22.05
N THR A 194 -8.79 -24.06 23.37
CA THR A 194 -9.51 -25.06 24.18
C THR A 194 -11.01 -24.80 24.14
N HIS A 195 -11.80 -25.86 24.21
CA HIS A 195 -13.23 -25.72 24.47
C HIS A 195 -13.44 -25.13 25.85
N ASN A 196 -13.92 -23.92 25.93
CA ASN A 196 -14.50 -23.29 27.12
C ASN A 196 -15.97 -23.12 26.90
#